data_109b7caebe1ab33b993adaa900b3adde
#
_entry.id   109b7caebe1ab33b993adaa900b3adde
#
_cell.length_a   1.000
_cell.length_b   1.000
_cell.length_c   1.000
_cell.angle_alpha   90.00
_cell.angle_beta   90.00
_cell.angle_gamma   90.00
#
_symmetry.space_group_name_H-M   'P 1'
#
loop_
_entity.id
_entity.type
_entity.pdbx_description
1 polymer ?
#
loop_
_entity_poly.entity_id
_entity_poly.type
_entity_poly.pdbx_seq_one_letter_code
_entity_poly.pdbx_strand_id
1 'polypeptide(L)'
;MPKVRKDNKGRNLRPGETQRSDGSYMFVYKLGKKKKYIYDFDLASLRAKEKVLNRDSEDGIRTQEAMKITLNDMFKVLMDTKIQLKASTRANYEYLWSNYVKDEPFANIPLPNIRKSDILTFYTKLLKKGFAINSLESINNLIHPTLELAVDDDYIRKNPSKGVYRSLKTEGAGAPPKKRIALTMTQQKNFLRFISKSPMYSHWLPVMVVLLGTGMRVAECTGCLLYTSDAA
;
A
#
# COMPACT_ATOMS: atom_id res chain seq x y z
N MET A 1 50.19 -16.39 -13.64
CA MET A 1 48.95 -15.68 -14.06
C MET A 1 47.80 -16.67 -14.02
N PRO A 2 46.64 -16.38 -13.42
CA PRO A 2 45.53 -17.31 -13.42
C PRO A 2 45.04 -17.54 -14.84
N LYS A 3 44.88 -18.80 -15.26
CA LYS A 3 44.35 -19.18 -16.58
C LYS A 3 42.96 -18.58 -16.76
N VAL A 4 42.78 -17.72 -17.76
CA VAL A 4 41.47 -17.15 -18.12
C VAL A 4 40.60 -18.29 -18.64
N ARG A 5 39.49 -18.56 -17.97
CA ARG A 5 38.51 -19.59 -18.38
C ARG A 5 37.71 -19.04 -19.58
N LYS A 6 37.51 -19.90 -20.59
CA LYS A 6 36.75 -19.57 -21.79
C LYS A 6 35.52 -20.49 -21.88
N ASP A 7 34.46 -19.99 -22.47
CA ASP A 7 33.28 -20.79 -22.82
C ASP A 7 33.48 -21.57 -24.13
N ASN A 8 32.52 -22.40 -24.52
CA ASN A 8 32.54 -23.18 -25.76
C ASN A 8 32.56 -22.33 -27.04
N LYS A 9 32.26 -21.01 -26.92
CA LYS A 9 32.33 -20.03 -28.02
C LYS A 9 33.58 -19.19 -27.97
N GLY A 10 34.58 -19.53 -27.12
CA GLY A 10 35.86 -18.81 -27.00
C GLY A 10 35.80 -17.49 -26.21
N ARG A 11 34.67 -17.14 -25.59
CA ARG A 11 34.51 -15.91 -24.82
C ARG A 11 35.08 -16.06 -23.41
N ASN A 12 35.76 -15.03 -22.92
CA ASN A 12 36.32 -15.03 -21.57
C ASN A 12 35.25 -14.98 -20.50
N LEU A 13 35.32 -15.90 -19.57
CA LEU A 13 34.46 -15.95 -18.38
C LEU A 13 35.07 -15.16 -17.23
N ARG A 14 34.26 -14.37 -16.53
CA ARG A 14 34.66 -13.58 -15.35
C ARG A 14 34.78 -14.44 -14.10
N PRO A 15 35.44 -13.96 -13.04
CA PRO A 15 35.41 -14.63 -11.74
C PRO A 15 33.97 -14.88 -11.27
N GLY A 16 33.65 -16.12 -10.89
CA GLY A 16 32.31 -16.53 -10.50
C GLY A 16 31.43 -17.06 -11.64
N GLU A 17 31.72 -16.72 -12.92
CA GLU A 17 31.02 -17.26 -14.07
C GLU A 17 31.53 -18.66 -14.42
N THR A 18 30.64 -19.56 -14.79
CA THR A 18 30.94 -20.93 -15.26
C THR A 18 29.91 -21.34 -16.30
N GLN A 19 30.35 -21.99 -17.37
CA GLN A 19 29.45 -22.67 -18.30
C GLN A 19 29.28 -24.11 -17.86
N ARG A 20 28.04 -24.58 -17.83
CA ARG A 20 27.65 -25.97 -17.47
C ARG A 20 27.63 -26.86 -18.71
N SER A 21 27.59 -28.16 -18.49
CA SER A 21 27.54 -29.19 -19.55
C SER A 21 26.28 -29.10 -20.41
N ASP A 22 25.18 -28.53 -19.87
CA ASP A 22 23.91 -28.30 -20.57
C ASP A 22 23.93 -27.02 -21.44
N GLY A 23 25.09 -26.34 -21.52
CA GLY A 23 25.26 -25.09 -22.28
C GLY A 23 24.80 -23.85 -21.55
N SER A 24 24.13 -23.96 -20.41
CA SER A 24 23.74 -22.81 -19.58
C SER A 24 24.95 -22.18 -18.86
N TYR A 25 24.82 -20.92 -18.51
CA TYR A 25 25.83 -20.19 -17.73
C TYR A 25 25.34 -20.07 -16.28
N MET A 26 26.28 -20.17 -15.35
CA MET A 26 26.04 -20.03 -13.92
C MET A 26 26.97 -18.95 -13.37
N PHE A 27 26.45 -18.08 -12.54
CA PHE A 27 27.21 -17.12 -11.75
C PHE A 27 27.02 -17.42 -10.26
N VAL A 28 28.16 -17.48 -9.54
CA VAL A 28 28.20 -17.74 -8.10
C VAL A 28 28.51 -16.45 -7.36
N TYR A 29 27.67 -16.09 -6.40
CA TYR A 29 27.91 -14.94 -5.53
C TYR A 29 27.69 -15.32 -4.06
N LYS A 30 28.25 -14.50 -3.16
CA LYS A 30 28.11 -14.69 -1.72
C LYS A 30 27.05 -13.71 -1.19
N LEU A 31 26.09 -14.20 -0.41
CA LEU A 31 25.18 -13.40 0.37
C LEU A 31 25.38 -13.73 1.84
N GLY A 32 26.10 -12.88 2.56
CA GLY A 32 26.60 -13.18 3.91
C GLY A 32 27.47 -14.45 3.90
N LYS A 33 27.11 -15.45 4.72
CA LYS A 33 27.83 -16.75 4.83
C LYS A 33 27.39 -17.79 3.78
N LYS A 34 26.35 -17.54 2.98
CA LYS A 34 25.79 -18.52 2.03
C LYS A 34 26.19 -18.20 0.60
N LYS A 35 26.59 -19.24 -0.17
CA LYS A 35 26.78 -19.15 -1.62
C LYS A 35 25.41 -19.28 -2.31
N LYS A 36 25.16 -18.43 -3.31
CA LYS A 36 23.96 -18.48 -4.15
C LYS A 36 24.37 -18.51 -5.62
N TYR A 37 23.46 -18.99 -6.45
CA TYR A 37 23.69 -19.26 -7.86
C TYR A 37 22.61 -18.63 -8.71
N ILE A 38 23.00 -18.05 -9.85
CA ILE A 38 22.09 -17.59 -10.89
C ILE A 38 22.42 -18.34 -12.16
N TYR A 39 21.39 -18.66 -12.90
CA TYR A 39 21.49 -19.38 -14.15
C TYR A 39 20.87 -18.58 -15.29
N ASP A 40 21.46 -18.69 -16.49
CA ASP A 40 20.93 -18.17 -17.73
C ASP A 40 21.47 -18.96 -18.91
N PHE A 41 20.72 -19.03 -20.00
CA PHE A 41 21.17 -19.65 -21.24
C PHE A 41 22.03 -18.73 -22.09
N ASP A 42 21.97 -17.40 -21.86
CA ASP A 42 22.81 -16.41 -22.53
C ASP A 42 23.75 -15.69 -21.57
N LEU A 43 25.02 -15.58 -21.96
CA LEU A 43 26.07 -14.94 -21.16
C LEU A 43 25.83 -13.43 -20.97
N ALA A 44 25.25 -12.74 -21.96
CA ALA A 44 24.96 -11.32 -21.87
C ALA A 44 23.82 -11.06 -20.87
N SER A 45 22.80 -11.90 -20.90
CA SER A 45 21.69 -11.87 -19.96
C SER A 45 22.16 -12.19 -18.54
N LEU A 46 23.02 -13.20 -18.34
CA LEU A 46 23.64 -13.50 -17.06
C LEU A 46 24.39 -12.29 -16.49
N ARG A 47 25.22 -11.65 -17.32
CA ARG A 47 26.00 -10.45 -16.93
C ARG A 47 25.12 -9.24 -16.61
N ALA A 48 23.99 -9.09 -17.26
CA ALA A 48 23.00 -8.07 -16.91
C ALA A 48 22.42 -8.31 -15.50
N LYS A 49 22.09 -9.56 -15.19
CA LYS A 49 21.64 -9.97 -13.84
C LYS A 49 22.73 -9.79 -12.79
N GLU A 50 23.97 -10.16 -13.11
CA GLU A 50 25.15 -9.95 -12.24
C GLU A 50 25.35 -8.46 -11.92
N LYS A 51 25.27 -7.59 -12.93
CA LYS A 51 25.42 -6.14 -12.74
C LYS A 51 24.36 -5.56 -11.81
N VAL A 52 23.11 -6.01 -11.94
CA VAL A 52 22.01 -5.59 -11.05
C VAL A 52 22.29 -6.05 -9.62
N LEU A 53 22.69 -7.30 -9.42
CA LEU A 53 22.96 -7.85 -8.09
C LEU A 53 24.15 -7.20 -7.39
N ASN A 54 25.25 -6.97 -8.13
CA ASN A 54 26.42 -6.28 -7.58
C ASN A 54 26.05 -4.85 -7.16
N ARG A 55 25.30 -4.13 -7.99
CA ARG A 55 24.80 -2.81 -7.66
C ARG A 55 23.85 -2.83 -6.46
N ASP A 56 22.95 -3.81 -6.37
CA ASP A 56 22.04 -3.95 -5.24
C ASP A 56 22.80 -4.29 -3.95
N SER A 57 23.85 -5.11 -4.06
CA SER A 57 24.73 -5.43 -2.92
C SER A 57 25.58 -4.23 -2.48
N GLU A 58 26.10 -3.43 -3.42
CA GLU A 58 26.83 -2.19 -3.13
C GLU A 58 25.95 -1.14 -2.47
N ASP A 59 24.68 -1.05 -2.89
CA ASP A 59 23.69 -0.13 -2.34
C ASP A 59 23.01 -0.68 -1.06
N GLY A 60 23.38 -1.86 -0.57
CA GLY A 60 22.82 -2.50 0.63
C GLY A 60 21.41 -3.09 0.47
N ILE A 61 20.87 -3.13 -0.75
CA ILE A 61 19.48 -3.56 -0.98
C ILE A 61 19.32 -5.07 -0.78
N ARG A 62 18.30 -5.46 -0.01
CA ARG A 62 17.97 -6.85 0.32
C ARG A 62 17.14 -7.53 -0.76
N THR A 63 17.55 -7.40 -2.04
CA THR A 63 16.78 -7.88 -3.20
C THR A 63 16.32 -9.33 -3.08
N GLN A 64 17.14 -10.20 -2.50
CA GLN A 64 16.82 -11.62 -2.34
C GLN A 64 15.76 -11.90 -1.26
N GLU A 65 15.75 -11.11 -0.19
CA GLU A 65 14.72 -11.19 0.85
C GLU A 65 13.43 -10.57 0.32
N ALA A 66 13.53 -9.44 -0.38
CA ALA A 66 12.42 -8.77 -1.03
C ALA A 66 11.66 -9.64 -2.05
N MET A 67 12.36 -10.59 -2.71
CA MET A 67 11.72 -11.55 -3.62
C MET A 67 10.79 -12.55 -2.93
N LYS A 68 10.80 -12.63 -1.60
CA LYS A 68 9.92 -13.49 -0.80
C LYS A 68 8.82 -12.73 -0.10
N ILE A 69 8.93 -11.40 -0.05
CA ILE A 69 8.03 -10.53 0.71
C ILE A 69 7.07 -9.87 -0.27
N THR A 70 5.79 -9.93 0.06
CA THR A 70 4.70 -9.30 -0.71
C THR A 70 4.30 -7.96 -0.07
N LEU A 71 3.49 -7.18 -0.79
CA LEU A 71 2.91 -5.96 -0.24
C LEU A 71 1.98 -6.28 0.96
N ASN A 72 1.29 -7.41 0.92
CA ASN A 72 0.46 -7.86 2.04
C ASN A 72 1.28 -8.14 3.31
N ASP A 73 2.48 -8.70 3.17
CA ASP A 73 3.36 -8.94 4.31
C ASP A 73 3.90 -7.63 4.89
N MET A 74 4.30 -6.69 4.04
CA MET A 74 4.73 -5.35 4.48
C MET A 74 3.61 -4.56 5.16
N PHE A 75 2.36 -4.71 4.71
CA PHE A 75 1.24 -4.08 5.38
C PHE A 75 1.05 -4.60 6.80
N LYS A 76 1.23 -5.90 7.05
CA LYS A 76 1.19 -6.45 8.42
C LYS A 76 2.29 -5.83 9.29
N VAL A 77 3.52 -5.76 8.78
CA VAL A 77 4.64 -5.11 9.48
C VAL A 77 4.28 -3.65 9.79
N LEU A 78 3.76 -2.88 8.82
CA LEU A 78 3.32 -1.50 9.05
C LEU A 78 2.25 -1.41 10.14
N MET A 79 1.28 -2.32 10.16
CA MET A 79 0.22 -2.32 11.18
C MET A 79 0.74 -2.67 12.57
N ASP A 80 1.77 -3.51 12.67
CA ASP A 80 2.41 -3.88 13.92
C ASP A 80 3.29 -2.75 14.46
N THR A 81 3.93 -1.96 13.60
CA THR A 81 4.71 -0.79 14.02
C THR A 81 3.84 0.37 14.51
N LYS A 82 2.60 0.46 14.07
CA LYS A 82 1.64 1.51 14.48
C LYS A 82 0.94 1.19 15.81
N ILE A 83 1.70 1.16 16.90
CA ILE A 83 1.20 0.76 18.24
C ILE A 83 0.13 1.72 18.79
N GLN A 84 0.22 3.03 18.48
CA GLN A 84 -0.66 4.06 19.07
C GLN A 84 -1.96 4.30 18.28
N LEU A 85 -2.31 3.44 17.31
CA LEU A 85 -3.57 3.61 16.58
C LEU A 85 -4.77 3.30 17.46
N LYS A 86 -5.77 4.18 17.45
CA LYS A 86 -7.08 3.90 18.03
C LYS A 86 -7.67 2.64 17.39
N ALA A 87 -8.34 1.81 18.18
CA ALA A 87 -8.93 0.55 17.70
C ALA A 87 -9.84 0.75 16.46
N SER A 88 -10.65 1.83 16.46
CA SER A 88 -11.50 2.18 15.31
C SER A 88 -10.71 2.51 14.04
N THR A 89 -9.57 3.17 14.17
CA THR A 89 -8.70 3.49 13.02
C THR A 89 -8.04 2.22 12.47
N ARG A 90 -7.55 1.34 13.37
CA ARG A 90 -6.98 0.05 12.99
C ARG A 90 -8.01 -0.80 12.25
N ALA A 91 -9.21 -0.96 12.79
CA ALA A 91 -10.29 -1.70 12.15
C ALA A 91 -10.65 -1.15 10.76
N ASN A 92 -10.67 0.19 10.60
CA ASN A 92 -10.91 0.82 9.29
C ASN A 92 -9.78 0.54 8.28
N TYR A 93 -8.52 0.55 8.72
CA TYR A 93 -7.38 0.25 7.85
C TYR A 93 -7.39 -1.21 7.39
N GLU A 94 -7.63 -2.14 8.30
CA GLU A 94 -7.77 -3.57 8.01
C GLU A 94 -8.97 -3.84 7.09
N TYR A 95 -10.09 -3.15 7.31
CA TYR A 95 -11.27 -3.22 6.43
C TYR A 95 -10.95 -2.75 5.02
N LEU A 96 -10.35 -1.56 4.87
CA LEU A 96 -9.98 -1.03 3.55
C LEU A 96 -8.98 -1.92 2.83
N TRP A 97 -7.97 -2.43 3.56
CA TRP A 97 -6.98 -3.33 2.98
C TRP A 97 -7.61 -4.64 2.51
N SER A 98 -8.39 -5.29 3.36
CA SER A 98 -9.00 -6.59 3.08
C SER A 98 -9.99 -6.54 1.92
N ASN A 99 -10.77 -5.44 1.80
CA ASN A 99 -11.79 -5.35 0.77
C ASN A 99 -11.29 -4.83 -0.58
N TYR A 100 -10.17 -4.09 -0.62
CA TYR A 100 -9.76 -3.42 -1.86
C TYR A 100 -8.36 -3.78 -2.33
N VAL A 101 -7.43 -4.12 -1.44
CA VAL A 101 -6.02 -4.26 -1.79
C VAL A 101 -5.55 -5.71 -1.73
N LYS A 102 -5.93 -6.46 -0.71
CA LYS A 102 -5.41 -7.79 -0.38
C LYS A 102 -5.42 -8.77 -1.55
N ASP A 103 -6.51 -8.81 -2.31
CA ASP A 103 -6.72 -9.77 -3.40
C ASP A 103 -6.29 -9.24 -4.77
N GLU A 104 -5.78 -8.00 -4.85
CA GLU A 104 -5.27 -7.47 -6.10
C GLU A 104 -3.94 -8.14 -6.49
N PRO A 105 -3.71 -8.39 -7.80
CA PRO A 105 -2.53 -9.12 -8.26
C PRO A 105 -1.20 -8.53 -7.78
N PHE A 106 -1.08 -7.20 -7.79
CA PHE A 106 0.15 -6.52 -7.37
C PHE A 106 0.44 -6.64 -5.88
N ALA A 107 -0.57 -6.91 -5.03
CA ALA A 107 -0.39 -7.08 -3.60
C ALA A 107 0.21 -8.45 -3.22
N ASN A 108 0.15 -9.41 -4.15
CA ASN A 108 0.57 -10.80 -3.97
C ASN A 108 1.86 -11.18 -4.73
N ILE A 109 2.43 -10.24 -5.49
CA ILE A 109 3.73 -10.43 -6.13
C ILE A 109 4.87 -9.91 -5.25
N PRO A 110 6.11 -10.38 -5.45
CA PRO A 110 7.29 -9.86 -4.74
C PRO A 110 7.44 -8.36 -4.89
N LEU A 111 7.81 -7.68 -3.80
CA LEU A 111 7.96 -6.22 -3.74
C LEU A 111 8.77 -5.61 -4.91
N PRO A 112 9.93 -6.15 -5.32
CA PRO A 112 10.71 -5.57 -6.42
C PRO A 112 10.03 -5.65 -7.79
N ASN A 113 9.01 -6.49 -7.92
CA ASN A 113 8.27 -6.66 -9.17
C ASN A 113 7.08 -5.71 -9.31
N ILE A 114 6.71 -5.01 -8.23
CA ILE A 114 5.61 -4.03 -8.25
C ILE A 114 6.04 -2.80 -9.04
N ARG A 115 5.27 -2.48 -10.08
CA ARG A 115 5.54 -1.33 -10.95
C ARG A 115 4.54 -0.21 -10.69
N LYS A 116 4.96 1.00 -11.04
CA LYS A 116 4.08 2.18 -11.00
C LYS A 116 2.81 1.99 -11.85
N SER A 117 2.92 1.29 -12.98
CA SER A 117 1.80 0.94 -13.86
C SER A 117 0.74 0.09 -13.18
N ASP A 118 1.14 -0.83 -12.30
CA ASP A 118 0.22 -1.72 -11.61
C ASP A 118 -0.67 -0.95 -10.64
N ILE A 119 -0.06 -0.03 -9.88
CA ILE A 119 -0.77 0.86 -8.95
C ILE A 119 -1.66 1.84 -9.71
N LEU A 120 -1.18 2.41 -10.83
CA LEU A 120 -1.98 3.29 -11.67
C LEU A 120 -3.20 2.57 -12.24
N THR A 121 -3.02 1.35 -12.76
CA THR A 121 -4.09 0.51 -13.29
C THR A 121 -5.12 0.19 -12.21
N PHE A 122 -4.67 -0.16 -11.00
CA PHE A 122 -5.53 -0.41 -9.87
C PHE A 122 -6.36 0.82 -9.49
N TYR A 123 -5.74 1.99 -9.35
CA TYR A 123 -6.46 3.22 -9.03
C TYR A 123 -7.46 3.60 -10.12
N THR A 124 -7.08 3.46 -11.38
CA THR A 124 -7.99 3.71 -12.52
C THR A 124 -9.17 2.75 -12.51
N LYS A 125 -8.95 1.48 -12.16
CA LYS A 125 -10.01 0.47 -11.99
C LYS A 125 -11.01 0.87 -10.91
N LEU A 126 -10.54 1.37 -9.76
CA LEU A 126 -11.40 1.86 -8.67
C LEU A 126 -12.22 3.09 -9.10
N LEU A 127 -11.60 4.06 -9.78
CA LEU A 127 -12.29 5.25 -10.28
C LEU A 127 -13.36 4.89 -11.31
N LYS A 128 -13.09 3.94 -12.22
CA LYS A 128 -14.08 3.40 -13.17
C LYS A 128 -15.25 2.69 -12.47
N LYS A 129 -15.04 2.12 -11.29
CA LYS A 129 -16.11 1.56 -10.44
C LYS A 129 -16.92 2.63 -9.69
N GLY A 130 -16.66 3.92 -9.93
CA GLY A 130 -17.38 5.03 -9.30
C GLY A 130 -16.82 5.50 -7.96
N PHE A 131 -15.60 5.10 -7.60
CA PHE A 131 -14.95 5.64 -6.40
C PHE A 131 -14.68 7.14 -6.55
N ALA A 132 -15.02 7.89 -5.50
CA ALA A 132 -14.60 9.27 -5.39
C ALA A 132 -13.08 9.36 -5.15
N ILE A 133 -12.46 10.42 -5.65
CA ILE A 133 -11.01 10.65 -5.48
C ILE A 133 -10.59 10.67 -3.99
N ASN A 134 -11.45 11.19 -3.11
CA ASN A 134 -11.18 11.19 -1.65
C ASN A 134 -11.22 9.80 -1.04
N SER A 135 -12.04 8.88 -1.57
CA SER A 135 -12.04 7.47 -1.14
C SER A 135 -10.77 6.76 -1.60
N LEU A 136 -10.29 7.10 -2.81
CA LEU A 136 -9.02 6.63 -3.31
C LEU A 136 -7.83 7.13 -2.45
N GLU A 137 -7.92 8.36 -1.93
CA GLU A 137 -6.94 8.92 -1.01
C GLU A 137 -6.77 8.04 0.24
N SER A 138 -7.87 7.56 0.80
CA SER A 138 -7.83 6.68 1.97
C SER A 138 -7.08 5.37 1.69
N ILE A 139 -7.25 4.81 0.49
CA ILE A 139 -6.53 3.60 0.06
C ILE A 139 -5.05 3.93 -0.21
N ASN A 140 -4.77 5.05 -0.87
CA ASN A 140 -3.40 5.49 -1.11
C ASN A 140 -2.63 5.74 0.20
N ASN A 141 -3.30 6.25 1.24
CA ASN A 141 -2.73 6.46 2.56
C ASN A 141 -2.39 5.16 3.31
N LEU A 142 -2.75 4.01 2.75
CA LEU A 142 -2.30 2.69 3.21
C LEU A 142 -1.18 2.15 2.32
N ILE A 143 -1.35 2.17 1.00
CA ILE A 143 -0.38 1.62 0.04
C ILE A 143 0.93 2.41 0.07
N HIS A 144 0.85 3.74 0.05
CA HIS A 144 2.05 4.59 -0.03
C HIS A 144 2.98 4.41 1.18
N PRO A 145 2.52 4.50 2.45
CA PRO A 145 3.38 4.26 3.60
C PRO A 145 3.91 2.82 3.71
N THR A 146 3.12 1.83 3.25
CA THR A 146 3.57 0.43 3.23
C THR A 146 4.76 0.25 2.28
N LEU A 147 4.70 0.88 1.11
CA LEU A 147 5.79 0.86 0.13
C LEU A 147 6.96 1.77 0.55
N GLU A 148 6.70 2.85 1.29
CA GLU A 148 7.77 3.69 1.84
C GLU A 148 8.55 2.92 2.91
N LEU A 149 7.89 2.20 3.81
CA LEU A 149 8.54 1.29 4.76
C LEU A 149 9.40 0.24 4.04
N ALA A 150 8.94 -0.27 2.89
CA ALA A 150 9.74 -1.21 2.10
C ALA A 150 10.99 -0.55 1.46
N VAL A 151 10.97 0.77 1.23
CA VAL A 151 12.16 1.55 0.81
C VAL A 151 13.08 1.76 2.01
N ASP A 152 12.55 2.16 3.16
CA ASP A 152 13.31 2.43 4.39
C ASP A 152 14.01 1.17 4.92
N ASP A 153 13.40 -0.01 4.71
CA ASP A 153 13.97 -1.32 5.07
C ASP A 153 14.88 -1.92 3.98
N ASP A 154 15.22 -1.15 2.94
CA ASP A 154 16.08 -1.55 1.82
C ASP A 154 15.57 -2.76 0.99
N TYR A 155 14.27 -3.00 0.96
CA TYR A 155 13.68 -4.04 0.10
C TYR A 155 13.50 -3.57 -1.34
N ILE A 156 13.19 -2.29 -1.55
CA ILE A 156 13.04 -1.66 -2.86
C ILE A 156 13.72 -0.29 -2.92
N ARG A 157 14.29 0.07 -4.07
CA ARG A 157 15.02 1.33 -4.24
C ARG A 157 14.15 2.58 -4.23
N LYS A 158 12.93 2.46 -4.72
CA LYS A 158 12.00 3.58 -4.92
C LYS A 158 10.59 3.12 -4.70
N ASN A 159 9.79 3.97 -4.10
CA ASN A 159 8.38 3.74 -3.91
C ASN A 159 7.62 3.87 -5.25
N PRO A 160 7.03 2.77 -5.79
CA PRO A 160 6.31 2.81 -7.06
C PRO A 160 4.99 3.58 -7.00
N SER A 161 4.41 3.81 -5.81
CA SER A 161 3.19 4.62 -5.65
C SER A 161 3.44 6.13 -5.70
N LYS A 162 4.72 6.56 -5.65
CA LYS A 162 5.05 7.98 -5.58
C LYS A 162 4.50 8.77 -6.75
N GLY A 163 3.67 9.75 -6.45
CA GLY A 163 3.07 10.68 -7.42
C GLY A 163 1.85 10.13 -8.18
N VAL A 164 1.50 8.83 -8.07
CA VAL A 164 0.37 8.23 -8.81
C VAL A 164 -0.96 8.86 -8.41
N TYR A 165 -1.26 8.93 -7.12
CA TYR A 165 -2.48 9.56 -6.62
C TYR A 165 -2.55 11.04 -7.01
N ARG A 166 -1.42 11.76 -6.86
CA ARG A 166 -1.37 13.19 -7.16
C ARG A 166 -1.65 13.48 -8.64
N SER A 167 -1.12 12.69 -9.57
CA SER A 167 -1.40 12.87 -11.00
C SER A 167 -2.88 12.69 -11.30
N LEU A 168 -3.52 11.63 -10.80
CA LEU A 168 -4.95 11.37 -10.98
C LEU A 168 -5.83 12.49 -10.39
N LYS A 169 -5.45 13.04 -9.23
CA LYS A 169 -6.16 14.16 -8.62
C LYS A 169 -6.04 15.43 -9.46
N THR A 170 -4.88 15.72 -10.02
CA THR A 170 -4.64 16.89 -10.88
C THR A 170 -5.39 16.78 -12.21
N GLU A 171 -5.49 15.57 -12.77
CA GLU A 171 -6.25 15.30 -14.00
C GLU A 171 -7.78 15.36 -13.80
N GLY A 172 -8.26 15.59 -12.57
CA GLY A 172 -9.68 15.63 -12.25
C GLY A 172 -10.37 14.27 -12.39
N ALA A 173 -9.61 13.19 -12.29
CA ALA A 173 -10.14 11.83 -12.43
C ALA A 173 -11.08 11.47 -11.27
N GLY A 174 -12.19 10.82 -11.59
CA GLY A 174 -13.17 10.32 -10.61
C GLY A 174 -14.42 11.15 -10.47
N ALA A 175 -15.37 10.63 -9.69
CA ALA A 175 -16.62 11.33 -9.42
C ALA A 175 -16.36 12.62 -8.62
N PRO A 176 -17.01 13.74 -8.96
CA PRO A 176 -16.85 14.96 -8.19
C PRO A 176 -17.26 14.74 -6.73
N PRO A 177 -16.59 15.37 -5.77
CA PRO A 177 -16.93 15.23 -4.37
C PRO A 177 -18.37 15.71 -4.14
N LYS A 178 -19.21 14.87 -3.53
CA LYS A 178 -20.56 15.27 -3.16
C LYS A 178 -20.49 16.44 -2.19
N LYS A 179 -21.03 17.58 -2.59
CA LYS A 179 -21.13 18.77 -1.72
C LYS A 179 -22.06 18.43 -0.56
N ARG A 180 -21.55 18.52 0.66
CA ARG A 180 -22.39 18.39 1.86
C ARG A 180 -23.18 19.67 2.01
N ILE A 181 -24.49 19.56 2.08
CA ILE A 181 -25.42 20.69 2.24
C ILE A 181 -26.04 20.57 3.62
N ALA A 182 -26.04 21.65 4.39
CA ALA A 182 -26.75 21.71 5.65
C ALA A 182 -28.27 21.68 5.43
N LEU A 183 -28.99 21.08 6.37
CA LEU A 183 -30.45 21.11 6.34
C LEU A 183 -30.96 22.55 6.49
N THR A 184 -31.93 22.95 5.68
CA THR A 184 -32.68 24.21 5.90
C THR A 184 -33.56 24.05 7.17
N MET A 185 -33.97 25.17 7.76
CA MET A 185 -34.86 25.17 8.93
C MET A 185 -36.16 24.39 8.70
N THR A 186 -36.70 24.47 7.49
CA THR A 186 -37.91 23.73 7.11
C THR A 186 -37.65 22.22 7.05
N GLN A 187 -36.52 21.83 6.45
CA GLN A 187 -36.10 20.43 6.37
C GLN A 187 -35.83 19.86 7.76
N GLN A 188 -35.18 20.61 8.65
CA GLN A 188 -34.94 20.22 10.04
C GLN A 188 -36.26 20.00 10.81
N LYS A 189 -37.22 20.91 10.71
CA LYS A 189 -38.54 20.77 11.33
C LYS A 189 -39.28 19.55 10.80
N ASN A 190 -39.28 19.32 9.50
CA ASN A 190 -39.92 18.17 8.87
C ASN A 190 -39.24 16.83 9.30
N PHE A 191 -37.94 16.82 9.39
CA PHE A 191 -37.16 15.67 9.86
C PHE A 191 -37.51 15.30 11.31
N LEU A 192 -37.51 16.28 12.23
CA LEU A 192 -37.89 16.04 13.62
C LEU A 192 -39.34 15.58 13.74
N ARG A 193 -40.27 16.15 12.97
CA ARG A 193 -41.67 15.73 12.92
C ARG A 193 -41.81 14.29 12.41
N PHE A 194 -41.03 13.90 11.40
CA PHE A 194 -41.02 12.54 10.90
C PHE A 194 -40.53 11.57 11.97
N ILE A 195 -39.41 11.85 12.64
CA ILE A 195 -38.89 11.00 13.71
C ILE A 195 -39.88 10.86 14.86
N SER A 196 -40.49 11.97 15.32
CA SER A 196 -41.44 11.92 16.45
C SER A 196 -42.67 11.08 16.18
N LYS A 197 -43.11 10.94 14.93
CA LYS A 197 -44.26 10.16 14.52
C LYS A 197 -43.90 8.71 14.10
N SER A 198 -42.65 8.39 13.93
CA SER A 198 -42.24 7.07 13.49
C SER A 198 -42.15 6.10 14.63
N PRO A 199 -42.91 4.96 14.62
CA PRO A 199 -42.79 3.93 15.66
C PRO A 199 -41.35 3.35 15.76
N MET A 200 -40.64 3.32 14.66
CA MET A 200 -39.29 2.74 14.60
C MET A 200 -38.19 3.72 15.07
N TYR A 201 -38.36 5.03 14.82
CA TYR A 201 -37.29 6.00 15.06
C TYR A 201 -37.56 6.97 16.20
N SER A 202 -38.75 6.95 16.83
CA SER A 202 -39.14 7.89 17.88
C SER A 202 -38.19 7.89 19.09
N HIS A 203 -37.63 6.75 19.43
CA HIS A 203 -36.65 6.62 20.53
C HIS A 203 -35.35 7.39 20.28
N TRP A 204 -35.01 7.71 19.01
CA TRP A 204 -33.84 8.52 18.66
C TRP A 204 -34.09 10.03 18.71
N LEU A 205 -35.36 10.45 18.92
CA LEU A 205 -35.74 11.86 18.92
C LEU A 205 -34.89 12.73 19.86
N PRO A 206 -34.66 12.33 21.14
CA PRO A 206 -33.86 13.15 22.06
C PRO A 206 -32.43 13.37 21.56
N VAL A 207 -31.80 12.32 21.05
CA VAL A 207 -30.43 12.38 20.52
C VAL A 207 -30.38 13.30 19.28
N MET A 208 -31.36 13.18 18.38
CA MET A 208 -31.40 14.01 17.17
C MET A 208 -31.66 15.48 17.49
N VAL A 209 -32.48 15.78 18.47
CA VAL A 209 -32.71 17.16 18.95
C VAL A 209 -31.42 17.76 19.51
N VAL A 210 -30.69 17.03 20.34
CA VAL A 210 -29.40 17.47 20.88
C VAL A 210 -28.40 17.72 19.78
N LEU A 211 -28.21 16.76 18.85
CA LEU A 211 -27.26 16.88 17.74
C LEU A 211 -27.58 18.08 16.83
N LEU A 212 -28.83 18.28 16.49
CA LEU A 212 -29.27 19.40 15.64
C LEU A 212 -29.22 20.74 16.36
N GLY A 213 -29.52 20.78 17.65
CA GLY A 213 -29.52 22.02 18.45
C GLY A 213 -28.12 22.49 18.82
N THR A 214 -27.20 21.56 19.05
CA THR A 214 -25.83 21.90 19.49
C THR A 214 -24.78 21.87 18.39
N GLY A 215 -25.06 21.17 17.26
CA GLY A 215 -24.08 20.91 16.22
C GLY A 215 -22.95 19.95 16.59
N MET A 216 -23.07 19.27 17.72
CA MET A 216 -22.08 18.27 18.18
C MET A 216 -21.95 17.12 17.17
N ARG A 217 -20.74 16.53 17.09
CA ARG A 217 -20.56 15.25 16.41
C ARG A 217 -21.15 14.11 17.24
N VAL A 218 -21.61 13.06 16.59
CA VAL A 218 -22.15 11.87 17.28
C VAL A 218 -21.18 11.35 18.34
N ALA A 219 -19.88 11.28 18.04
CA ALA A 219 -18.87 10.83 19.00
C ALA A 219 -18.70 11.78 20.21
N GLU A 220 -18.89 13.08 20.01
CA GLU A 220 -18.87 14.07 21.09
C GLU A 220 -20.12 13.93 21.96
N CYS A 221 -21.28 13.73 21.36
CA CYS A 221 -22.53 13.50 22.06
C CYS A 221 -22.52 12.21 22.91
N THR A 222 -21.95 11.11 22.37
CA THR A 222 -21.86 9.83 23.06
C THR A 222 -20.69 9.76 24.05
N GLY A 223 -19.62 10.51 23.84
CA GLY A 223 -18.44 10.59 24.68
C GLY A 223 -18.50 11.69 25.76
N CYS A 224 -19.50 12.56 25.73
CA CYS A 224 -19.72 13.64 26.68
C CYS A 224 -20.28 13.13 28.02
N LEU A 225 -19.91 11.92 28.38
CA LEU A 225 -20.24 11.34 29.65
C LEU A 225 -19.18 11.72 30.67
N LEU A 226 -19.54 12.52 31.65
CA LEU A 226 -18.91 12.61 32.97
C LEU A 226 -17.66 13.47 33.15
N TYR A 227 -16.98 13.94 32.09
CA TYR A 227 -15.83 14.82 32.29
C TYR A 227 -16.20 16.24 32.75
N THR A 228 -17.48 16.62 32.64
CA THR A 228 -17.96 17.94 33.05
C THR A 228 -18.47 17.99 34.48
N SER A 229 -18.62 16.83 35.16
CA SER A 229 -19.06 16.80 36.55
C SER A 229 -17.92 16.96 37.58
N ASP A 230 -16.66 16.73 37.17
CA ASP A 230 -15.51 16.77 38.09
C ASP A 230 -14.69 18.09 37.97
N ALA A 231 -15.16 19.04 37.17
CA ALA A 231 -14.52 20.34 36.99
C ALA A 231 -15.33 21.50 37.60
N ALA A 232 -16.16 21.22 38.63
CA ALA A 232 -16.82 22.26 39.43
C ALA A 232 -16.31 22.26 40.88
#